data_a9de8cd570536b53104ba0d66df8f5b6
#
_entry.id   a9de8cd570536b53104ba0d66df8f5b6
#
_cell.length_a   1.000
_cell.length_b   1.000
_cell.length_c   1.000
_cell.angle_alpha   90.00
_cell.angle_beta   90.00
_cell.angle_gamma   90.00
#
_symmetry.space_group_name_H-M   'P 1'
#
loop_
_entity.id
_entity.type
_entity.pdbx_description
1 polymer ?
#
loop_
_entity_poly.entity_id
_entity_poly.type
_entity_poly.pdbx_seq_one_letter_code
_entity_poly.pdbx_strand_id
1 'polypeptide(L)'
;RYTEQACKFITANKDNPFFVYLPHSMPHVPWYRSKEFVGSSKRGVYGDVIQELDWSVGEVLKTLKTLGLDENTLVIYTSDNGGAIHYRTQGAVNKPLRGGKANTWDGGSRVPCVMQMPGTLPEGKVCKEMLVSYDLLQTICTLVGAPLPKAKIDGQDIMPILKNPTTATPERPLVLYCRN
;
A
#
# COMPACT_ATOMS: atom_id res chain seq x y z
N ARG A 1 11.84 14.61 0.19
CA ARG A 1 11.62 15.07 1.59
C ARG A 1 10.87 14.03 2.43
N TYR A 2 9.68 13.51 2.01
CA TYR A 2 8.97 12.46 2.76
C TYR A 2 9.81 11.21 2.94
N THR A 3 10.42 10.72 1.86
CA THR A 3 11.32 9.57 1.85
C THR A 3 12.49 9.73 2.82
N GLU A 4 13.17 10.87 2.76
CA GLU A 4 14.29 11.19 3.65
C GLU A 4 13.88 11.19 5.12
N GLN A 5 12.71 11.77 5.44
CA GLN A 5 12.21 11.81 6.82
C GLN A 5 11.83 10.41 7.31
N ALA A 6 11.21 9.59 6.46
CA ALA A 6 10.91 8.21 6.80
C ALA A 6 12.20 7.40 7.08
N CYS A 7 13.19 7.48 6.20
CA CYS A 7 14.47 6.80 6.40
C CYS A 7 15.22 7.28 7.65
N LYS A 8 15.22 8.60 7.92
CA LYS A 8 15.80 9.16 9.15
C LYS A 8 15.09 8.67 10.40
N PHE A 9 13.75 8.65 10.38
CA PHE A 9 12.95 8.16 11.49
C PHE A 9 13.23 6.68 11.77
N ILE A 10 13.23 5.84 10.74
CA ILE A 10 13.55 4.40 10.86
C ILE A 10 14.95 4.23 11.47
N THR A 11 15.94 4.95 10.96
CA THR A 11 17.31 4.88 11.45
C THR A 11 17.44 5.29 12.91
N ALA A 12 16.75 6.36 13.31
CA ALA A 12 16.77 6.85 14.70
C ALA A 12 16.05 5.92 15.68
N ASN A 13 15.14 5.08 15.20
CA ASN A 13 14.35 4.15 16.02
C ASN A 13 14.71 2.67 15.78
N LYS A 14 15.84 2.38 15.16
CA LYS A 14 16.23 1.03 14.74
C LYS A 14 16.24 -0.01 15.89
N ASP A 15 16.49 0.43 17.11
CA ASP A 15 16.57 -0.41 18.31
C ASP A 15 15.25 -0.49 19.10
N ASN A 16 14.18 0.13 18.57
CA ASN A 16 12.86 0.17 19.20
C ASN A 16 11.77 -0.25 18.21
N PRO A 17 10.63 -0.79 18.68
CA PRO A 17 9.45 -0.96 17.83
C PRO A 17 9.01 0.40 17.26
N PHE A 18 8.67 0.43 15.98
CA PHE A 18 8.14 1.63 15.33
C PHE A 18 6.98 1.32 14.40
N PHE A 19 6.16 2.33 14.16
CA PHE A 19 5.13 2.34 13.15
C PHE A 19 5.31 3.58 12.26
N VAL A 20 5.38 3.37 10.95
CA VAL A 20 5.49 4.45 9.96
C VAL A 20 4.29 4.42 9.03
N TYR A 21 3.51 5.49 9.03
CA TYR A 21 2.51 5.74 8.01
C TYR A 21 3.02 6.82 7.08
N LEU A 22 3.27 6.45 5.82
CA LEU A 22 3.89 7.32 4.82
C LEU A 22 2.89 7.62 3.68
N PRO A 23 1.88 8.48 3.92
CA PRO A 23 0.88 8.81 2.92
C PRO A 23 1.43 9.84 1.93
N HIS A 24 1.91 9.39 0.79
CA HIS A 24 2.34 10.30 -0.28
C HIS A 24 1.17 11.10 -0.82
N SER A 25 1.36 12.41 -1.04
CA SER A 25 0.38 13.28 -1.70
C SER A 25 0.23 12.97 -3.20
N MET A 26 1.28 12.40 -3.81
CA MET A 26 1.25 11.90 -5.17
C MET A 26 0.75 10.45 -5.21
N PRO A 27 0.13 9.99 -6.29
CA PRO A 27 -0.03 10.64 -7.59
C PRO A 27 -1.32 11.48 -7.74
N HIS A 28 -1.85 12.08 -6.68
CA HIS A 28 -2.98 12.99 -6.78
C HIS A 28 -2.60 14.30 -7.51
N VAL A 29 -3.54 14.89 -8.23
CA VAL A 29 -3.34 16.21 -8.88
C VAL A 29 -3.34 17.35 -7.86
N PRO A 30 -2.62 18.46 -8.13
CA PRO A 30 -1.72 18.70 -9.26
C PRO A 30 -0.42 17.90 -9.14
N TRP A 31 0.07 17.38 -10.28
CA TRP A 31 1.27 16.54 -10.27
C TRP A 31 2.55 17.34 -10.16
N TYR A 32 3.35 16.98 -9.16
CA TYR A 32 4.70 17.48 -8.97
C TYR A 32 5.66 16.31 -8.86
N ARG A 33 6.84 16.46 -9.40
CA ARG A 33 7.96 15.53 -9.26
C ARG A 33 9.24 16.32 -9.02
N SER A 34 10.21 15.65 -8.40
CA SER A 34 11.55 16.21 -8.22
C SER A 34 12.24 16.39 -9.57
N LYS A 35 13.22 17.27 -9.59
CA LYS A 35 13.98 17.61 -10.79
C LYS A 35 14.64 16.38 -11.43
N GLU A 36 15.09 15.47 -10.62
CA GLU A 36 15.76 14.21 -11.00
C GLU A 36 14.85 13.26 -11.78
N PHE A 37 13.53 13.38 -11.60
CA PHE A 37 12.53 12.52 -12.27
C PHE A 37 11.87 13.18 -13.48
N VAL A 38 12.25 14.40 -13.83
CA VAL A 38 11.70 15.08 -15.00
C VAL A 38 12.10 14.34 -16.29
N GLY A 39 11.11 13.82 -17.04
CA GLY A 39 11.33 13.08 -18.27
C GLY A 39 11.85 11.65 -18.08
N SER A 40 11.81 11.12 -16.88
CA SER A 40 12.25 9.74 -16.58
C SER A 40 11.31 8.69 -17.18
N SER A 41 10.04 9.03 -17.40
CA SER A 41 9.02 8.13 -17.94
C SER A 41 8.53 8.54 -19.33
N LYS A 42 8.30 7.54 -20.20
CA LYS A 42 7.59 7.73 -21.48
C LYS A 42 6.10 8.09 -21.32
N ARG A 43 5.57 7.98 -20.11
CA ARG A 43 4.17 8.30 -19.75
C ARG A 43 3.98 9.74 -19.28
N GLY A 44 4.97 10.63 -19.52
CA GLY A 44 4.95 12.03 -19.15
C GLY A 44 4.93 12.24 -17.63
N VAL A 45 4.38 13.38 -17.18
CA VAL A 45 4.42 13.81 -15.77
C VAL A 45 3.85 12.76 -14.80
N TYR A 46 2.74 12.12 -15.13
CA TYR A 46 2.17 11.06 -14.30
C TYR A 46 3.13 9.88 -14.14
N GLY A 47 3.74 9.45 -15.24
CA GLY A 47 4.73 8.37 -15.20
C GLY A 47 5.99 8.74 -14.40
N ASP A 48 6.48 9.98 -14.53
CA ASP A 48 7.60 10.49 -13.75
C ASP A 48 7.29 10.42 -12.25
N VAL A 49 6.08 10.84 -11.85
CA VAL A 49 5.59 10.77 -10.46
C VAL A 49 5.54 9.33 -9.93
N ILE A 50 5.06 8.39 -10.75
CA ILE A 50 5.01 6.96 -10.35
C ILE A 50 6.43 6.40 -10.16
N GLN A 51 7.38 6.78 -11.02
CA GLN A 51 8.78 6.36 -10.85
C GLN A 51 9.43 6.95 -9.61
N GLU A 52 9.09 8.19 -9.24
CA GLU A 52 9.57 8.79 -7.99
C GLU A 52 8.97 8.09 -6.76
N LEU A 53 7.70 7.68 -6.82
CA LEU A 53 7.07 6.88 -5.75
C LEU A 53 7.74 5.51 -5.61
N ASP A 54 8.00 4.83 -6.72
CA ASP A 54 8.70 3.54 -6.74
C ASP A 54 10.11 3.67 -6.15
N TRP A 55 10.86 4.70 -6.55
CA TRP A 55 12.15 5.03 -5.95
C TRP A 55 12.04 5.26 -4.44
N SER A 56 11.02 5.98 -3.98
CA SER A 56 10.80 6.23 -2.56
C SER A 56 10.61 4.94 -1.76
N VAL A 57 9.83 4.01 -2.29
CA VAL A 57 9.66 2.68 -1.70
C VAL A 57 11.01 1.94 -1.66
N GLY A 58 11.76 1.98 -2.75
CA GLY A 58 13.09 1.39 -2.83
C GLY A 58 14.05 1.90 -1.78
N GLU A 59 14.08 3.21 -1.50
CA GLU A 59 14.94 3.80 -0.47
C GLU A 59 14.53 3.38 0.95
N VAL A 60 13.23 3.25 1.22
CA VAL A 60 12.74 2.71 2.50
C VAL A 60 13.16 1.26 2.68
N LEU A 61 12.94 0.42 1.68
CA LEU A 61 13.32 -1.00 1.71
C LEU A 61 14.83 -1.17 1.88
N LYS A 62 15.62 -0.38 1.16
CA LYS A 62 17.09 -0.37 1.28
C LYS A 62 17.53 0.02 2.68
N THR A 63 16.88 1.01 3.29
CA THR A 63 17.18 1.45 4.67
C THR A 63 16.91 0.31 5.65
N LEU A 64 15.75 -0.34 5.58
CA LEU A 64 15.40 -1.49 6.43
C LEU A 64 16.43 -2.60 6.28
N LYS A 65 16.77 -2.98 5.06
CA LYS A 65 17.76 -4.04 4.78
C LYS A 65 19.17 -3.68 5.30
N THR A 66 19.62 -2.44 5.08
CA THR A 66 20.93 -1.98 5.55
C THR A 66 21.03 -2.01 7.08
N LEU A 67 19.93 -1.80 7.78
CA LEU A 67 19.85 -1.85 9.23
C LEU A 67 19.56 -3.25 9.80
N GLY A 68 19.34 -4.26 8.94
CA GLY A 68 18.98 -5.62 9.35
C GLY A 68 17.58 -5.72 9.96
N LEU A 69 16.67 -4.83 9.55
CA LEU A 69 15.30 -4.75 10.08
C LEU A 69 14.25 -5.37 9.15
N ASP A 70 14.61 -5.73 7.94
CA ASP A 70 13.70 -6.18 6.90
C ASP A 70 12.94 -7.46 7.25
N GLU A 71 13.58 -8.42 7.93
CA GLU A 71 12.93 -9.66 8.38
C GLU A 71 11.94 -9.45 9.54
N ASN A 72 12.09 -8.36 10.28
CA ASN A 72 11.23 -8.01 11.42
C ASN A 72 10.35 -6.79 11.18
N THR A 73 10.13 -6.42 9.92
CA THR A 73 9.28 -5.29 9.54
C THR A 73 8.28 -5.70 8.46
N LEU A 74 6.97 -5.63 8.80
CA LEU A 74 5.92 -5.76 7.80
C LEU A 74 5.83 -4.47 6.99
N VAL A 75 6.15 -4.54 5.71
CA VAL A 75 6.01 -3.42 4.77
C VAL A 75 4.77 -3.63 3.92
N ILE A 76 3.91 -2.63 3.87
CA ILE A 76 2.66 -2.63 3.10
C ILE A 76 2.69 -1.45 2.14
N TYR A 77 2.60 -1.73 0.84
CA TYR A 77 2.37 -0.72 -0.20
C TYR A 77 0.97 -0.89 -0.76
N THR A 78 0.18 0.17 -0.70
CA THR A 78 -1.20 0.15 -1.20
C THR A 78 -1.65 1.55 -1.65
N SER A 79 -2.89 1.67 -2.08
CA SER A 79 -3.53 2.93 -2.46
C SER A 79 -4.86 3.09 -1.71
N ASP A 80 -5.32 4.32 -1.58
CA ASP A 80 -6.59 4.69 -0.93
C ASP A 80 -7.82 4.43 -1.81
N ASN A 81 -7.64 4.52 -3.14
CA ASN A 81 -8.70 4.29 -4.13
C ASN A 81 -8.10 3.87 -5.48
N GLY A 82 -8.96 3.42 -6.37
CA GLY A 82 -8.58 3.10 -7.74
C GLY A 82 -8.12 4.32 -8.52
N GLY A 83 -7.38 4.10 -9.57
CA GLY A 83 -6.74 5.15 -10.35
C GLY A 83 -7.74 6.06 -11.07
N ALA A 84 -7.41 7.35 -11.15
CA ALA A 84 -8.19 8.36 -11.87
C ALA A 84 -7.98 8.25 -13.38
N ILE A 85 -8.96 7.72 -14.09
CA ILE A 85 -8.90 7.46 -15.55
C ILE A 85 -9.32 8.66 -16.41
N HIS A 86 -9.95 9.65 -15.82
CA HIS A 86 -10.48 10.82 -16.55
C HIS A 86 -9.40 11.75 -17.12
N TYR A 87 -8.15 11.60 -16.68
CA TYR A 87 -7.01 12.34 -17.26
C TYR A 87 -6.44 11.68 -18.54
N ARG A 88 -7.11 10.66 -19.09
CA ARG A 88 -6.78 9.98 -20.36
C ARG A 88 -5.32 9.48 -20.36
N THR A 89 -4.53 9.91 -21.33
CA THR A 89 -3.13 9.51 -21.50
C THR A 89 -2.22 9.93 -20.35
N GLN A 90 -2.60 10.96 -19.59
CA GLN A 90 -1.88 11.47 -18.43
C GLN A 90 -2.46 10.94 -17.11
N GLY A 91 -3.35 9.95 -17.14
CA GLY A 91 -3.97 9.39 -15.95
C GLY A 91 -3.60 7.92 -15.73
N ALA A 92 -4.20 7.37 -14.70
CA ALA A 92 -4.06 5.95 -14.40
C ALA A 92 -4.73 5.06 -15.45
N VAL A 93 -4.32 3.80 -15.48
CA VAL A 93 -4.93 2.74 -16.28
C VAL A 93 -5.29 1.59 -15.32
N ASN A 94 -6.59 1.33 -15.17
CA ASN A 94 -7.09 0.28 -14.28
C ASN A 94 -7.40 -1.04 -15.01
N LYS A 95 -7.16 -1.13 -16.32
CA LYS A 95 -7.44 -2.35 -17.11
C LYS A 95 -6.76 -3.58 -16.51
N PRO A 96 -7.43 -4.75 -16.49
CA PRO A 96 -8.73 -5.04 -17.13
C PRO A 96 -9.95 -4.62 -16.31
N LEU A 97 -9.80 -4.00 -15.13
CA LEU A 97 -10.89 -3.59 -14.26
C LEU A 97 -11.71 -2.45 -14.89
N ARG A 98 -13.03 -2.52 -14.72
CA ARG A 98 -13.96 -1.48 -15.19
C ARG A 98 -13.92 -0.27 -14.26
N GLY A 99 -13.94 0.95 -14.86
CA GLY A 99 -14.06 2.19 -14.12
C GLY A 99 -12.78 2.66 -13.44
N GLY A 100 -12.92 3.56 -12.50
CA GLY A 100 -11.82 4.17 -11.78
C GLY A 100 -12.29 4.97 -10.57
N LYS A 101 -11.43 5.83 -10.03
CA LYS A 101 -11.73 6.70 -8.90
C LYS A 101 -13.12 7.33 -9.01
N ALA A 102 -13.82 7.39 -7.89
CA ALA A 102 -15.16 7.97 -7.72
C ALA A 102 -16.32 7.14 -8.29
N ASN A 103 -16.12 5.86 -8.56
CA ASN A 103 -17.25 4.95 -8.83
C ASN A 103 -17.08 3.60 -8.11
N THR A 104 -18.17 2.82 -8.06
CA THR A 104 -18.24 1.55 -7.35
C THR A 104 -17.80 0.33 -8.17
N TRP A 105 -17.37 0.52 -9.43
CA TRP A 105 -16.78 -0.56 -10.22
C TRP A 105 -15.40 -0.95 -9.66
N ASP A 106 -14.99 -2.17 -9.96
CA ASP A 106 -13.71 -2.71 -9.50
C ASP A 106 -12.53 -1.77 -9.69
N GLY A 107 -12.46 -1.05 -10.83
CA GLY A 107 -11.40 -0.09 -11.08
C GLY A 107 -11.42 1.13 -10.15
N GLY A 108 -12.51 1.38 -9.43
CA GLY A 108 -12.61 2.45 -8.44
C GLY A 108 -12.27 2.01 -7.01
N SER A 109 -12.48 0.73 -6.69
CA SER A 109 -12.36 0.19 -5.34
C SER A 109 -11.22 -0.81 -5.15
N ARG A 110 -10.87 -1.59 -6.19
CA ARG A 110 -9.72 -2.51 -6.14
C ARG A 110 -8.43 -1.74 -6.40
N VAL A 111 -7.53 -1.84 -5.45
CA VAL A 111 -6.23 -1.13 -5.47
C VAL A 111 -5.08 -2.12 -5.50
N PRO A 112 -3.92 -1.74 -6.03
CA PRO A 112 -2.72 -2.53 -5.87
C PRO A 112 -2.39 -2.66 -4.37
N CYS A 113 -1.99 -3.85 -3.95
CA CYS A 113 -1.49 -4.09 -2.61
C CYS A 113 -0.33 -5.08 -2.68
N VAL A 114 0.82 -4.67 -2.17
CA VAL A 114 2.01 -5.51 -2.06
C VAL A 114 2.45 -5.50 -0.61
N MET A 115 2.67 -6.69 -0.06
CA MET A 115 3.14 -6.84 1.31
C MET A 115 4.38 -7.72 1.34
N GLN A 116 5.33 -7.36 2.18
CA GLN A 116 6.50 -8.18 2.43
C GLN A 116 6.90 -8.17 3.90
N MET A 117 7.37 -9.30 4.37
CA MET A 117 8.08 -9.52 5.63
C MET A 117 8.93 -10.76 5.42
N PRO A 118 10.18 -10.62 4.95
CA PRO A 118 11.05 -11.75 4.61
C PRO A 118 11.14 -12.76 5.76
N GLY A 119 11.17 -14.04 5.44
CA GLY A 119 11.15 -15.11 6.45
C GLY A 119 9.77 -15.39 7.10
N THR A 120 8.83 -14.46 7.02
CA THR A 120 7.47 -14.61 7.59
C THR A 120 6.40 -14.77 6.52
N LEU A 121 6.46 -13.98 5.46
CA LEU A 121 5.54 -14.06 4.32
C LEU A 121 6.21 -14.77 3.13
N PRO A 122 5.47 -15.60 2.38
CA PRO A 122 6.02 -16.32 1.24
C PRO A 122 6.33 -15.38 0.08
N GLU A 123 7.50 -15.54 -0.53
CA GLU A 123 7.92 -14.74 -1.68
C GLU A 123 7.19 -15.12 -2.97
N GLY A 124 6.95 -14.13 -3.83
CA GLY A 124 6.42 -14.31 -5.19
C GLY A 124 5.02 -14.89 -5.26
N LYS A 125 4.25 -14.84 -4.16
CA LYS A 125 2.88 -15.35 -4.12
C LYS A 125 1.85 -14.27 -4.45
N VAL A 126 0.76 -14.71 -5.04
CA VAL A 126 -0.41 -13.86 -5.33
C VAL A 126 -1.58 -14.38 -4.50
N CYS A 127 -2.10 -13.53 -3.63
CA CYS A 127 -3.35 -13.77 -2.93
C CYS A 127 -4.52 -13.34 -3.82
N LYS A 128 -5.51 -14.22 -4.01
CA LYS A 128 -6.72 -13.93 -4.79
C LYS A 128 -7.94 -13.60 -3.91
N GLU A 129 -7.77 -13.73 -2.60
CA GLU A 129 -8.82 -13.45 -1.64
C GLU A 129 -9.14 -11.95 -1.57
N MET A 130 -10.39 -11.63 -1.26
CA MET A 130 -10.83 -10.26 -1.08
C MET A 130 -10.41 -9.77 0.31
N LEU A 131 -9.42 -8.88 0.34
CA LEU A 131 -8.94 -8.20 1.54
C LEU A 131 -9.35 -6.73 1.48
N VAL A 132 -9.55 -6.11 2.63
CA VAL A 132 -9.95 -4.71 2.71
C VAL A 132 -9.06 -3.93 3.67
N SER A 133 -8.95 -2.61 3.46
CA SER A 133 -8.02 -1.77 4.22
C SER A 133 -8.26 -1.78 5.73
N TYR A 134 -9.50 -1.92 6.18
CA TYR A 134 -9.82 -1.98 7.60
C TYR A 134 -9.43 -3.31 8.28
N ASP A 135 -9.02 -4.35 7.53
CA ASP A 135 -8.41 -5.56 8.08
C ASP A 135 -7.03 -5.30 8.70
N LEU A 136 -6.36 -4.25 8.21
CA LEU A 136 -5.00 -3.94 8.64
C LEU A 136 -4.92 -3.64 10.15
N LEU A 137 -5.93 -2.97 10.70
CA LEU A 137 -5.93 -2.66 12.14
C LEU A 137 -5.87 -3.94 12.99
N GLN A 138 -6.77 -4.87 12.74
CA GLN A 138 -6.80 -6.14 13.51
C GLN A 138 -5.55 -6.95 13.27
N THR A 139 -5.11 -7.07 12.02
CA THR A 139 -3.92 -7.81 11.64
C THR A 139 -2.66 -7.27 12.31
N ILE A 140 -2.48 -5.94 12.31
CA ILE A 140 -1.33 -5.31 12.96
C ILE A 140 -1.39 -5.49 14.47
N CYS A 141 -2.55 -5.27 15.10
CA CYS A 141 -2.70 -5.50 16.54
C CYS A 141 -2.36 -6.94 16.93
N THR A 142 -2.87 -7.93 16.18
CA THR A 142 -2.53 -9.35 16.41
C THR A 142 -1.03 -9.61 16.23
N LEU A 143 -0.43 -9.07 15.17
CA LEU A 143 0.99 -9.27 14.87
C LEU A 143 1.91 -8.75 15.99
N VAL A 144 1.58 -7.59 16.57
CA VAL A 144 2.41 -6.96 17.61
C VAL A 144 1.95 -7.26 19.04
N GLY A 145 0.90 -8.07 19.23
CA GLY A 145 0.34 -8.38 20.54
C GLY A 145 -0.35 -7.20 21.22
N ALA A 146 -0.79 -6.19 20.44
CA ALA A 146 -1.51 -5.05 20.99
C ALA A 146 -3.00 -5.35 21.19
N PRO A 147 -3.64 -4.79 22.25
CA PRO A 147 -5.07 -4.97 22.46
C PRO A 147 -5.88 -4.29 21.35
N LEU A 148 -6.96 -4.95 20.94
CA LEU A 148 -7.92 -4.34 20.02
C LEU A 148 -8.74 -3.24 20.72
N PRO A 149 -9.24 -2.25 19.99
CA PRO A 149 -10.20 -1.29 20.50
C PRO A 149 -11.42 -1.97 21.09
N LYS A 150 -12.01 -1.38 22.15
CA LYS A 150 -13.27 -1.90 22.76
C LYS A 150 -14.48 -1.75 21.83
N ALA A 151 -14.43 -0.82 20.89
CA ALA A 151 -15.47 -0.63 19.89
C ALA A 151 -15.50 -1.83 18.91
N LYS A 152 -16.71 -2.13 18.41
CA LYS A 152 -16.85 -3.12 17.33
C LYS A 152 -16.05 -2.67 16.11
N ILE A 153 -15.24 -3.56 15.57
CA ILE A 153 -14.48 -3.37 14.34
C ILE A 153 -14.95 -4.39 13.30
N ASP A 154 -14.99 -3.98 12.04
CA ASP A 154 -15.44 -4.85 10.93
C ASP A 154 -14.27 -5.60 10.28
N GLY A 155 -13.04 -5.21 10.59
CA GLY A 155 -11.82 -5.85 10.08
C GLY A 155 -11.61 -7.25 10.67
N GLN A 156 -10.84 -8.03 9.95
CA GLN A 156 -10.44 -9.39 10.33
C GLN A 156 -8.91 -9.49 10.34
N ASP A 157 -8.36 -10.41 11.13
CA ASP A 157 -6.94 -10.75 11.04
C ASP A 157 -6.69 -11.55 9.76
N ILE A 158 -5.96 -10.96 8.84
CA ILE A 158 -5.60 -11.58 7.56
C ILE A 158 -4.20 -12.22 7.56
N MET A 159 -3.49 -12.21 8.69
CA MET A 159 -2.16 -12.82 8.77
C MET A 159 -2.14 -14.30 8.35
N PRO A 160 -3.14 -15.15 8.69
CA PRO A 160 -3.20 -16.53 8.21
C PRO A 160 -3.23 -16.62 6.66
N ILE A 161 -3.95 -15.70 6.01
CA ILE A 161 -4.05 -15.63 4.54
C ILE A 161 -2.74 -15.12 3.94
N LEU A 162 -2.11 -14.11 4.56
CA LEU A 162 -0.82 -13.59 4.10
C LEU A 162 0.27 -14.65 4.17
N LYS A 163 0.28 -15.50 5.23
CA LYS A 163 1.23 -16.61 5.38
C LYS A 163 0.93 -17.77 4.41
N ASN A 164 -0.34 -18.01 4.13
CA ASN A 164 -0.77 -19.02 3.17
C ASN A 164 -1.85 -18.45 2.24
N PRO A 165 -1.47 -17.88 1.08
CA PRO A 165 -2.39 -17.25 0.14
C PRO A 165 -3.46 -18.15 -0.50
N THR A 166 -3.44 -19.44 -0.19
CA THR A 166 -4.50 -20.38 -0.59
C THR A 166 -5.58 -20.57 0.49
N THR A 167 -5.40 -19.98 1.66
CA THR A 167 -6.40 -19.99 2.73
C THR A 167 -7.58 -19.10 2.32
N ALA A 168 -8.78 -19.67 2.32
CA ALA A 168 -9.98 -18.91 1.99
C ALA A 168 -10.31 -17.89 3.10
N THR A 169 -10.76 -16.71 2.70
CA THR A 169 -11.35 -15.75 3.63
C THR A 169 -12.75 -16.20 4.04
N PRO A 170 -13.18 -15.97 5.28
CA PRO A 170 -14.58 -16.08 5.64
C PRO A 170 -15.42 -15.16 4.76
N GLU A 171 -16.56 -15.65 4.32
CA GLU A 171 -17.52 -14.82 3.58
C GLU A 171 -17.94 -13.62 4.43
N ARG A 172 -17.90 -12.45 3.82
CA ARG A 172 -18.34 -11.19 4.47
C ARG A 172 -18.94 -10.27 3.41
N PRO A 173 -19.99 -9.54 3.76
CA PRO A 173 -20.54 -8.53 2.87
C PRO A 173 -19.55 -7.38 2.70
N LEU A 174 -19.35 -6.93 1.47
CA LEU A 174 -18.68 -5.68 1.15
C LEU A 174 -19.71 -4.73 0.53
N VAL A 175 -19.96 -3.61 1.21
CA VAL A 175 -20.86 -2.57 0.71
C VAL A 175 -20.01 -1.44 0.15
N LEU A 176 -20.14 -1.20 -1.15
CA LEU A 176 -19.54 -0.04 -1.82
C LEU A 176 -20.62 1.03 -2.03
N TYR A 177 -20.33 2.22 -1.57
CA TYR A 177 -21.21 3.38 -1.72
C TYR A 177 -20.49 4.50 -2.46
N CYS A 178 -21.16 5.05 -3.46
CA CYS A 178 -20.70 6.25 -4.17
C CYS A 178 -21.80 7.32 -4.07
N ARG A 179 -21.44 8.47 -3.58
CA ARG A 179 -22.36 9.63 -3.55
C ARG A 179 -22.41 10.24 -4.95
N ASN A 180 -23.62 10.33 -5.53
CA ASN A 180 -23.88 11.05 -6.79
C ASN A 180 -23.77 12.55 -6.59
#